data_e0e1e62f3958cf677fd0920736396127
#
_entry.id   e0e1e62f3958cf677fd0920736396127
#
_cell.length_a   1.000
_cell.length_b   1.000
_cell.length_c   1.000
_cell.angle_alpha   90.00
_cell.angle_beta   90.00
_cell.angle_gamma   90.00
#
_symmetry.space_group_name_H-M   'P 1'
#
loop_
_entity.id
_entity.type
_entity.pdbx_description
1 polymer ?
#
loop_
_entity_poly.entity_id
_entity_poly.type
_entity_poly.pdbx_seq_one_letter_code
_entity_poly.pdbx_strand_id
1 'polypeptide(L)'
;DGLPNAVLVTDRHGSYFNMEVKNHQVCIAHLLRNIQYLTELDPKQNWSKKVSTLLREAIHIRKTTSFEVIPITTIKDRLDRLLNESVAHLHEDFQKFKNGLFKCKDYLFTFLQNPDVPYDNNASERGIRKIKVKQKVSGCFRTEKGANTFMNVHSVAETAKKNGNSKYKAILAVLEQ
;
A
#
# COMPACT_ATOMS: atom_id res chain seq x y z
N ASP A 1 20.53 0.77 7.11
CA ASP A 1 20.09 -0.54 7.62
C ASP A 1 18.76 -0.87 6.97
N GLY A 2 18.77 -1.81 6.02
CA GLY A 2 17.59 -2.25 5.27
C GLY A 2 16.76 -3.28 6.04
N LEU A 3 15.67 -3.72 5.40
CA LEU A 3 14.81 -4.82 5.88
C LEU A 3 14.93 -6.00 4.88
N PRO A 4 16.12 -6.65 4.77
CA PRO A 4 16.42 -7.56 3.66
C PRO A 4 15.51 -8.78 3.58
N ASN A 5 14.83 -9.14 4.66
CA ASN A 5 13.91 -10.28 4.72
C ASN A 5 12.44 -9.89 4.66
N ALA A 6 12.12 -8.59 4.58
CA ALA A 6 10.76 -8.10 4.57
C ALA A 6 10.24 -7.83 3.15
N VAL A 7 8.93 -7.98 2.97
CA VAL A 7 8.22 -7.43 1.80
C VAL A 7 7.62 -6.09 2.20
N LEU A 8 8.01 -5.04 1.49
CA LEU A 8 7.55 -3.68 1.76
C LEU A 8 6.26 -3.38 1.01
N VAL A 9 5.18 -3.09 1.74
CA VAL A 9 3.86 -2.75 1.17
C VAL A 9 3.62 -1.24 1.28
N THR A 10 3.66 -0.53 0.15
CA THR A 10 3.58 0.95 0.12
C THR A 10 2.72 1.46 -1.03
N ASP A 11 2.54 2.77 -1.08
CA ASP A 11 2.07 3.45 -2.29
C ASP A 11 3.15 3.43 -3.39
N ARG A 12 2.92 4.14 -4.51
CA ARG A 12 3.84 4.19 -5.65
C ARG A 12 4.89 5.29 -5.54
N HIS A 13 5.21 5.79 -4.35
CA HIS A 13 6.25 6.81 -4.24
C HIS A 13 7.63 6.20 -4.55
N GLY A 14 8.37 6.83 -5.49
CA GLY A 14 9.61 6.26 -6.05
C GLY A 14 10.71 5.96 -5.03
N SER A 15 10.76 6.70 -3.92
CA SER A 15 11.77 6.48 -2.87
C SER A 15 11.70 5.10 -2.22
N TYR A 16 10.51 4.49 -2.18
CA TYR A 16 10.37 3.15 -1.59
C TYR A 16 11.04 2.06 -2.40
N PHE A 17 11.11 2.21 -3.72
CA PHE A 17 11.73 1.20 -4.60
C PHE A 17 13.27 1.19 -4.54
N ASN A 18 13.87 2.18 -3.87
CA ASN A 18 15.31 2.24 -3.62
C ASN A 18 15.71 1.60 -2.27
N MET A 19 14.74 1.12 -1.49
CA MET A 19 15.02 0.50 -0.20
C MET A 19 15.47 -0.95 -0.38
N GLU A 20 16.48 -1.36 0.39
CA GLU A 20 16.93 -2.75 0.45
C GLU A 20 15.92 -3.61 1.19
N VAL A 21 15.10 -4.32 0.45
CA VAL A 21 14.07 -5.24 0.95
C VAL A 21 14.02 -6.50 0.09
N LYS A 22 13.44 -7.57 0.63
CA LYS A 22 13.28 -8.83 -0.11
C LYS A 22 12.43 -8.67 -1.36
N ASN A 23 11.35 -7.89 -1.28
CA ASN A 23 10.45 -7.60 -2.39
C ASN A 23 9.54 -6.42 -2.03
N HIS A 24 8.79 -5.93 -3.02
CA HIS A 24 7.80 -4.87 -2.86
C HIS A 24 6.39 -5.39 -3.19
N GLN A 25 5.38 -4.76 -2.59
CA GLN A 25 3.98 -4.83 -3.00
C GLN A 25 3.42 -3.41 -3.07
N VAL A 26 2.93 -3.03 -4.23
CA VAL A 26 2.22 -1.75 -4.38
C VAL A 26 0.81 -1.87 -3.81
N CYS A 27 0.43 -0.91 -2.98
CA CYS A 27 -0.89 -0.86 -2.37
C CYS A 27 -2.00 -0.75 -3.42
N ILE A 28 -2.76 -1.81 -3.61
CA ILE A 28 -3.86 -1.87 -4.60
C ILE A 28 -4.98 -0.88 -4.24
N ALA A 29 -5.22 -0.61 -2.95
CA ALA A 29 -6.23 0.35 -2.54
C ALA A 29 -5.92 1.78 -3.02
N HIS A 30 -4.65 2.18 -3.05
CA HIS A 30 -4.21 3.46 -3.62
C HIS A 30 -4.40 3.50 -5.13
N LEU A 31 -4.08 2.41 -5.84
CA LEU A 31 -4.32 2.30 -7.28
C LEU A 31 -5.80 2.42 -7.62
N LEU A 32 -6.67 1.73 -6.90
CA LEU A 32 -8.11 1.78 -7.13
C LEU A 32 -8.67 3.19 -6.91
N ARG A 33 -8.17 3.95 -5.93
CA ARG A 33 -8.55 5.37 -5.74
C ARG A 33 -8.13 6.24 -6.93
N ASN A 34 -6.90 6.06 -7.43
CA ASN A 34 -6.43 6.79 -8.62
C ASN A 34 -7.24 6.42 -9.88
N ILE A 35 -7.60 5.14 -10.03
CA ILE A 35 -8.44 4.68 -11.14
C ILE A 35 -9.85 5.26 -11.05
N GLN A 36 -10.40 5.38 -9.84
CA GLN A 36 -11.68 6.04 -9.61
C GLN A 36 -11.65 7.48 -10.13
N TYR A 37 -10.63 8.27 -9.77
CA TYR A 37 -10.43 9.62 -10.29
C TYR A 37 -10.40 9.65 -11.83
N LEU A 38 -9.64 8.75 -12.48
CA LEU A 38 -9.58 8.67 -13.93
C LEU A 38 -10.94 8.30 -14.56
N THR A 39 -11.71 7.45 -13.90
CA THR A 39 -13.05 7.06 -14.37
C THR A 39 -14.04 8.22 -14.26
N GLU A 40 -13.90 9.06 -13.23
CA GLU A 40 -14.70 10.28 -13.05
C GLU A 40 -14.29 11.38 -14.04
N LEU A 41 -13.00 11.48 -14.36
CA LEU A 41 -12.45 12.45 -15.31
C LEU A 41 -12.97 12.20 -16.73
N ASP A 42 -13.07 10.95 -17.17
CA ASP A 42 -13.68 10.56 -18.45
C ASP A 42 -14.52 9.28 -18.26
N PRO A 43 -15.83 9.42 -17.98
CA PRO A 43 -16.73 8.27 -17.78
C PRO A 43 -16.97 7.41 -19.03
N LYS A 44 -16.70 7.94 -20.23
CA LYS A 44 -16.96 7.26 -21.51
C LYS A 44 -15.87 6.26 -21.87
N GLN A 45 -14.64 6.48 -21.41
CA GLN A 45 -13.53 5.57 -21.67
C GLN A 45 -13.65 4.28 -20.85
N ASN A 46 -13.09 3.19 -21.37
CA ASN A 46 -13.17 1.86 -20.75
C ASN A 46 -11.85 1.35 -20.18
N TRP A 47 -10.72 1.99 -20.49
CA TRP A 47 -9.40 1.50 -20.10
C TRP A 47 -9.25 1.45 -18.56
N SER A 48 -9.59 2.52 -17.85
CA SER A 48 -9.48 2.54 -16.39
C SER A 48 -10.41 1.53 -15.72
N LYS A 49 -11.61 1.33 -16.29
CA LYS A 49 -12.58 0.32 -15.81
C LYS A 49 -12.01 -1.08 -15.95
N LYS A 50 -11.38 -1.42 -17.10
CA LYS A 50 -10.71 -2.70 -17.32
C LYS A 50 -9.59 -2.94 -16.29
N VAL A 51 -8.74 -1.93 -16.03
CA VAL A 51 -7.68 -2.02 -15.03
C VAL A 51 -8.27 -2.22 -13.63
N SER A 52 -9.31 -1.47 -13.26
CA SER A 52 -10.02 -1.63 -11.99
C SER A 52 -10.57 -3.06 -11.82
N THR A 53 -11.22 -3.58 -12.85
CA THR A 53 -11.78 -4.94 -12.85
C THR A 53 -10.69 -5.98 -12.62
N LEU A 54 -9.57 -5.90 -13.34
CA LEU A 54 -8.45 -6.83 -13.18
C LEU A 54 -7.90 -6.81 -11.73
N LEU A 55 -7.71 -5.62 -11.14
CA LEU A 55 -7.20 -5.51 -9.77
C LEU A 55 -8.20 -6.06 -8.74
N ARG A 56 -9.50 -5.82 -8.91
CA ARG A 56 -10.55 -6.35 -8.04
C ARG A 56 -10.70 -7.86 -8.17
N GLU A 57 -10.61 -8.41 -9.39
CA GLU A 57 -10.58 -9.85 -9.63
C GLU A 57 -9.38 -10.50 -8.95
N ALA A 58 -8.18 -9.91 -9.05
CA ALA A 58 -6.99 -10.41 -8.36
C ALA A 58 -7.18 -10.48 -6.83
N ILE A 59 -7.79 -9.43 -6.23
CA ILE A 59 -8.14 -9.44 -4.80
C ILE A 59 -9.18 -10.55 -4.49
N HIS A 60 -10.17 -10.72 -5.35
CA HIS A 60 -11.21 -11.75 -5.17
C HIS A 60 -10.61 -13.15 -5.24
N ILE A 61 -9.83 -13.44 -6.27
CA ILE A 61 -9.13 -14.72 -6.44
C ILE A 61 -8.26 -15.01 -5.20
N ARG A 62 -7.53 -14.04 -4.68
CA ARG A 62 -6.72 -14.21 -3.46
C ARG A 62 -7.54 -14.63 -2.24
N LYS A 63 -8.81 -14.21 -2.16
CA LYS A 63 -9.71 -14.49 -1.03
C LYS A 63 -10.46 -15.80 -1.16
N THR A 64 -10.70 -16.27 -2.38
CA THR A 64 -11.62 -17.37 -2.68
C THR A 64 -10.93 -18.61 -3.25
N THR A 65 -9.68 -18.48 -3.67
CA THR A 65 -8.94 -19.55 -4.35
C THR A 65 -7.80 -20.04 -3.45
N SER A 66 -7.57 -21.35 -3.42
CA SER A 66 -6.39 -21.92 -2.76
C SER A 66 -5.12 -21.33 -3.40
N PHE A 67 -4.16 -21.00 -2.54
CA PHE A 67 -2.97 -20.25 -2.94
C PHE A 67 -2.17 -20.94 -4.05
N GLU A 68 -2.09 -22.28 -4.02
CA GLU A 68 -1.31 -23.11 -4.94
C GLU A 68 -1.83 -23.08 -6.38
N VAL A 69 -3.12 -22.74 -6.57
CA VAL A 69 -3.78 -22.77 -7.89
C VAL A 69 -4.11 -21.37 -8.43
N ILE A 70 -3.59 -20.31 -7.79
CA ILE A 70 -3.81 -18.93 -8.28
C ILE A 70 -3.15 -18.75 -9.67
N PRO A 71 -3.90 -18.34 -10.71
CA PRO A 71 -3.39 -18.20 -12.07
C PRO A 71 -2.61 -16.89 -12.27
N ILE A 72 -1.49 -16.74 -11.58
CA ILE A 72 -0.70 -15.49 -11.53
C ILE A 72 -0.24 -15.05 -12.91
N THR A 73 0.25 -15.98 -13.73
CA THR A 73 0.72 -15.69 -15.09
C THR A 73 -0.39 -15.09 -15.94
N THR A 74 -1.57 -15.69 -15.92
CA THR A 74 -2.74 -15.17 -16.66
C THR A 74 -3.11 -13.75 -16.23
N ILE A 75 -3.02 -13.45 -14.92
CA ILE A 75 -3.32 -12.12 -14.39
C ILE A 75 -2.26 -11.10 -14.86
N LYS A 76 -0.97 -11.47 -14.83
CA LYS A 76 0.12 -10.62 -15.32
C LYS A 76 0.01 -10.37 -16.83
N ASP A 77 -0.29 -11.39 -17.64
CA ASP A 77 -0.48 -11.26 -19.09
C ASP A 77 -1.65 -10.32 -19.43
N ARG A 78 -2.73 -10.37 -18.65
CA ARG A 78 -3.86 -9.45 -18.80
C ARG A 78 -3.45 -8.01 -18.47
N LEU A 79 -2.65 -7.79 -17.44
CA LEU A 79 -2.10 -6.49 -17.13
C LEU A 79 -1.23 -5.97 -18.28
N ASP A 80 -0.31 -6.79 -18.78
CA ASP A 80 0.59 -6.40 -19.88
C ASP A 80 -0.20 -6.02 -21.14
N ARG A 81 -1.27 -6.74 -21.47
CA ARG A 81 -2.17 -6.36 -22.59
C ARG A 81 -2.80 -4.98 -22.34
N LEU A 82 -3.32 -4.71 -21.14
CA LEU A 82 -3.89 -3.41 -20.80
C LEU A 82 -2.85 -2.28 -20.85
N LEU A 83 -1.61 -2.56 -20.42
CA LEU A 83 -0.51 -1.61 -20.49
C LEU A 83 -0.03 -1.33 -21.92
N ASN A 84 -0.31 -2.23 -22.86
CA ASN A 84 -0.01 -2.03 -24.29
C ASN A 84 -1.16 -1.32 -25.06
N GLU A 85 -2.37 -1.22 -24.48
CA GLU A 85 -3.45 -0.43 -25.09
C GLU A 85 -3.05 1.05 -25.18
N SER A 86 -3.35 1.72 -26.30
CA SER A 86 -3.10 3.17 -26.44
C SER A 86 -4.09 3.97 -25.61
N VAL A 87 -3.59 4.93 -24.86
CA VAL A 87 -4.36 5.93 -24.12
C VAL A 87 -4.03 7.36 -24.55
N ALA A 88 -3.33 7.52 -25.69
CA ALA A 88 -2.84 8.81 -26.17
C ALA A 88 -3.97 9.78 -26.55
N HIS A 89 -5.16 9.25 -26.84
CA HIS A 89 -6.37 10.02 -27.18
C HIS A 89 -7.16 10.48 -25.94
N LEU A 90 -6.74 10.04 -24.73
CA LEU A 90 -7.36 10.40 -23.45
C LEU A 90 -6.61 11.56 -22.79
N HIS A 91 -7.16 12.06 -21.70
CA HIS A 91 -6.48 13.08 -20.89
C HIS A 91 -5.09 12.62 -20.46
N GLU A 92 -4.12 13.54 -20.32
CA GLU A 92 -2.72 13.24 -20.02
C GLU A 92 -2.51 12.41 -18.73
N ASP A 93 -3.43 12.51 -17.76
CA ASP A 93 -3.37 11.77 -16.51
C ASP A 93 -3.49 10.24 -16.72
N PHE A 94 -4.16 9.81 -17.78
CA PHE A 94 -4.20 8.39 -18.15
C PHE A 94 -2.82 7.89 -18.57
N GLN A 95 -2.09 8.68 -19.35
CA GLN A 95 -0.73 8.33 -19.76
C GLN A 95 0.23 8.36 -18.57
N LYS A 96 0.13 9.37 -17.69
CA LYS A 96 0.91 9.44 -16.45
C LYS A 96 0.66 8.22 -15.55
N PHE A 97 -0.60 7.85 -15.37
CA PHE A 97 -0.99 6.70 -14.56
C PHE A 97 -0.50 5.38 -15.17
N LYS A 98 -0.70 5.18 -16.47
CA LYS A 98 -0.24 4.01 -17.23
C LYS A 98 1.28 3.85 -17.11
N ASN A 99 2.05 4.92 -17.33
CA ASN A 99 3.50 4.92 -17.19
C ASN A 99 3.93 4.57 -15.74
N GLY A 100 3.19 5.08 -14.76
CA GLY A 100 3.42 4.73 -13.35
C GLY A 100 3.14 3.25 -13.04
N LEU A 101 2.10 2.66 -13.63
CA LEU A 101 1.83 1.23 -13.51
C LEU A 101 2.92 0.39 -14.17
N PHE A 102 3.36 0.79 -15.37
CA PHE A 102 4.42 0.09 -16.11
C PHE A 102 5.72 0.00 -15.31
N LYS A 103 6.11 1.09 -14.61
CA LYS A 103 7.31 1.13 -13.77
C LYS A 103 7.26 0.19 -12.56
N CYS A 104 6.08 -0.12 -12.06
CA CYS A 104 5.91 -0.94 -10.86
C CYS A 104 5.13 -2.24 -11.10
N LYS A 105 4.94 -2.65 -12.35
CA LYS A 105 4.09 -3.79 -12.72
C LYS A 105 4.49 -5.09 -12.04
N ASP A 106 5.78 -5.31 -11.83
CA ASP A 106 6.30 -6.52 -11.20
C ASP A 106 5.94 -6.64 -9.72
N TYR A 107 5.62 -5.51 -9.08
CA TYR A 107 5.26 -5.40 -7.67
C TYR A 107 3.75 -5.30 -7.41
N LEU A 108 2.90 -5.40 -8.45
CA LEU A 108 1.45 -5.27 -8.28
C LEU A 108 0.80 -6.54 -7.71
N PHE A 109 1.38 -7.70 -7.97
CA PHE A 109 0.78 -8.99 -7.63
C PHE A 109 1.67 -9.85 -6.71
N THR A 110 2.56 -9.24 -5.94
CA THR A 110 3.38 -9.95 -4.93
C THR A 110 2.49 -10.64 -3.89
N PHE A 111 1.35 -10.03 -3.55
CA PHE A 111 0.35 -10.60 -2.63
C PHE A 111 -0.32 -11.90 -3.14
N LEU A 112 -0.23 -12.17 -4.46
CA LEU A 112 -0.67 -13.44 -5.05
C LEU A 112 0.44 -14.52 -5.01
N GLN A 113 1.68 -14.13 -4.73
CA GLN A 113 2.85 -15.02 -4.70
C GLN A 113 3.27 -15.37 -3.27
N ASN A 114 2.80 -14.61 -2.29
CA ASN A 114 3.13 -14.81 -0.88
C ASN A 114 1.88 -14.61 0.00
N PRO A 115 1.46 -15.66 0.74
CA PRO A 115 0.25 -15.60 1.57
C PRO A 115 0.32 -14.57 2.70
N ASP A 116 1.51 -14.22 3.17
CA ASP A 116 1.70 -13.28 4.28
C ASP A 116 1.67 -11.82 3.82
N VAL A 117 1.69 -11.56 2.50
CA VAL A 117 1.71 -10.22 1.95
C VAL A 117 0.29 -9.71 1.72
N PRO A 118 -0.14 -8.63 2.38
CA PRO A 118 -1.43 -8.01 2.11
C PRO A 118 -1.40 -7.24 0.78
N TYR A 119 -2.56 -7.12 0.14
CA TYR A 119 -2.71 -6.32 -1.09
C TYR A 119 -2.77 -4.80 -0.85
N ASP A 120 -2.87 -4.37 0.42
CA ASP A 120 -2.91 -2.96 0.80
C ASP A 120 -2.06 -2.66 2.05
N ASN A 121 -1.74 -1.39 2.27
CA ASN A 121 -1.01 -0.92 3.45
C ASN A 121 -1.91 -0.27 4.52
N ASN A 122 -3.22 -0.52 4.49
CA ASN A 122 -4.19 0.09 5.39
C ASN A 122 -3.88 -0.18 6.88
N ALA A 123 -3.30 -1.33 7.20
CA ALA A 123 -2.92 -1.66 8.59
C ALA A 123 -1.83 -0.71 9.11
N SER A 124 -0.80 -0.45 8.29
CA SER A 124 0.27 0.50 8.61
C SER A 124 -0.25 1.93 8.68
N GLU A 125 -1.10 2.35 7.73
CA GLU A 125 -1.73 3.68 7.73
C GLU A 125 -2.59 3.91 8.98
N ARG A 126 -3.35 2.91 9.41
CA ARG A 126 -4.11 2.99 10.67
C ARG A 126 -3.19 3.16 11.87
N GLY A 127 -2.03 2.49 11.89
CA GLY A 127 -1.04 2.62 12.95
C GLY A 127 -0.52 4.04 13.11
N ILE A 128 -0.21 4.72 12.01
CA ILE A 128 0.35 6.10 12.03
C ILE A 128 -0.72 7.20 12.04
N ARG A 129 -2.00 6.88 11.85
CA ARG A 129 -3.09 7.86 11.74
C ARG A 129 -3.16 8.78 12.96
N LYS A 130 -2.98 8.27 14.17
CA LYS A 130 -3.01 9.06 15.40
C LYS A 130 -1.88 10.09 15.44
N ILE A 131 -0.69 9.73 14.94
CA ILE A 131 0.45 10.65 14.85
C ILE A 131 0.12 11.79 13.87
N LYS A 132 -0.43 11.44 12.68
CA LYS A 132 -0.85 12.43 11.68
C LYS A 132 -1.96 13.35 12.22
N VAL A 133 -2.94 12.81 12.95
CA VAL A 133 -4.01 13.62 13.58
C VAL A 133 -3.40 14.56 14.63
N LYS A 134 -2.52 14.06 15.49
CA LYS A 134 -1.85 14.91 16.51
C LYS A 134 -1.07 16.04 15.83
N GLN A 135 -0.29 15.75 14.80
CA GLN A 135 0.45 16.74 14.04
C GLN A 135 -0.48 17.80 13.41
N LYS A 136 -1.59 17.36 12.80
CA LYS A 136 -2.58 18.24 12.17
C LYS A 136 -3.27 19.16 13.17
N VAL A 137 -3.65 18.64 14.34
CA VAL A 137 -4.36 19.41 15.40
C VAL A 137 -3.43 20.39 16.11
N SER A 138 -2.18 19.97 16.38
CA SER A 138 -1.19 20.81 17.09
C SER A 138 -0.36 21.71 16.16
N GLY A 139 -0.54 21.60 14.84
CA GLY A 139 0.30 22.26 13.81
C GLY A 139 1.67 21.61 13.63
N CYS A 140 2.36 21.32 14.72
CA CYS A 140 3.67 20.64 14.70
C CYS A 140 4.02 20.14 16.10
N PHE A 141 5.12 19.40 16.20
CA PHE A 141 5.80 19.18 17.49
C PHE A 141 6.72 20.38 17.78
N ARG A 142 6.66 20.92 18.99
CA ARG A 142 7.44 22.10 19.37
C ARG A 142 8.95 21.84 19.46
N THR A 143 9.34 20.58 19.76
CA THR A 143 10.72 20.16 19.88
C THR A 143 10.90 18.76 19.29
N GLU A 144 12.09 18.44 18.80
CA GLU A 144 12.44 17.11 18.34
C GLU A 144 12.36 16.08 19.46
N LYS A 145 12.82 16.42 20.67
CA LYS A 145 12.71 15.56 21.87
C LYS A 145 11.26 15.21 22.15
N GLY A 146 10.35 16.20 22.09
CA GLY A 146 8.91 15.98 22.31
C GLY A 146 8.29 15.08 21.24
N ALA A 147 8.70 15.23 19.98
CA ALA A 147 8.27 14.37 18.87
C ALA A 147 8.72 12.92 19.11
N ASN A 148 10.01 12.72 19.41
CA ASN A 148 10.59 11.40 19.65
C ASN A 148 9.93 10.72 20.85
N THR A 149 9.75 11.42 21.96
CA THR A 149 9.07 10.88 23.16
C THR A 149 7.64 10.44 22.80
N PHE A 150 6.87 11.30 22.10
CA PHE A 150 5.51 10.95 21.68
C PHE A 150 5.49 9.71 20.78
N MET A 151 6.40 9.63 19.79
CA MET A 151 6.47 8.50 18.87
C MET A 151 6.87 7.20 19.59
N ASN A 152 7.81 7.25 20.53
CA ASN A 152 8.23 6.08 21.30
C ASN A 152 7.09 5.54 22.16
N VAL A 153 6.40 6.39 22.92
CA VAL A 153 5.24 5.99 23.75
C VAL A 153 4.12 5.44 22.86
N HIS A 154 3.88 6.09 21.69
CA HIS A 154 2.87 5.62 20.75
C HIS A 154 3.24 4.26 20.17
N SER A 155 4.51 4.03 19.82
CA SER A 155 5.00 2.75 19.29
C SER A 155 4.82 1.62 20.31
N VAL A 156 5.20 1.83 21.56
CA VAL A 156 4.99 0.86 22.66
C VAL A 156 3.50 0.53 22.82
N ALA A 157 2.65 1.56 22.88
CA ALA A 157 1.22 1.38 23.06
C ALA A 157 0.55 0.62 21.91
N GLU A 158 0.88 0.96 20.66
CA GLU A 158 0.27 0.30 19.48
C GLU A 158 0.83 -1.11 19.26
N THR A 159 2.09 -1.35 19.62
CA THR A 159 2.69 -2.71 19.60
C THR A 159 2.00 -3.60 20.63
N ALA A 160 1.81 -3.12 21.86
CA ALA A 160 1.07 -3.85 22.88
C ALA A 160 -0.35 -4.20 22.41
N LYS A 161 -1.07 -3.23 21.84
CA LYS A 161 -2.40 -3.48 21.27
C LYS A 161 -2.41 -4.53 20.16
N LYS A 162 -1.44 -4.50 19.24
CA LYS A 162 -1.34 -5.47 18.14
C LYS A 162 -1.11 -6.90 18.66
N ASN A 163 -0.41 -7.02 19.79
CA ASN A 163 -0.13 -8.29 20.45
C ASN A 163 -1.21 -8.69 21.48
N GLY A 164 -2.37 -8.02 21.51
CA GLY A 164 -3.46 -8.32 22.45
C GLY A 164 -3.20 -7.86 23.89
N ASN A 165 -2.16 -7.08 24.13
CA ASN A 165 -1.75 -6.62 25.46
C ASN A 165 -2.35 -5.26 25.82
N SER A 166 -2.44 -4.97 27.15
CA SER A 166 -2.87 -3.67 27.66
C SER A 166 -1.82 -2.59 27.34
N LYS A 167 -2.25 -1.52 26.64
CA LYS A 167 -1.42 -0.33 26.38
C LYS A 167 -0.91 0.31 27.66
N TYR A 168 -1.77 0.42 28.68
CA TYR A 168 -1.42 0.99 29.99
C TYR A 168 -0.30 0.21 30.66
N LYS A 169 -0.44 -1.12 30.76
CA LYS A 169 0.59 -1.97 31.36
C LYS A 169 1.91 -1.91 30.60
N ALA A 170 1.87 -1.85 29.28
CA ALA A 170 3.09 -1.75 28.47
C ALA A 170 3.80 -0.41 28.65
N ILE A 171 3.07 0.70 28.76
CA ILE A 171 3.68 2.01 29.04
C ILE A 171 4.25 2.04 30.46
N LEU A 172 3.51 1.53 31.44
CA LEU A 172 3.96 1.47 32.83
C LEU A 172 5.27 0.69 32.98
N ALA A 173 5.37 -0.48 32.36
CA ALA A 173 6.56 -1.30 32.38
C ALA A 173 7.81 -0.63 31.76
N VAL A 174 7.65 0.34 30.87
CA VAL A 174 8.77 1.13 30.31
C VAL A 174 9.16 2.29 31.23
N LEU A 175 8.21 2.80 32.03
CA LEU A 175 8.47 3.91 32.97
C LEU A 175 9.07 3.44 34.30
N GLU A 176 8.94 2.16 34.64
CA GLU A 176 9.46 1.54 35.86
C GLU A 176 10.90 0.99 35.69
N GLN A 177 11.49 1.11 34.50
CA GLN A 177 12.88 0.77 34.19
C GLN A 177 13.80 2.00 34.32
#